data_26f2096cbad18bc519af32c25c81d6ae
#
_entry.id   26f2096cbad18bc519af32c25c81d6ae
#
_cell.length_a   1.000
_cell.length_b   1.000
_cell.length_c   1.000
_cell.angle_alpha   90.00
_cell.angle_beta   90.00
_cell.angle_gamma   90.00
#
_symmetry.space_group_name_H-M   'P 1'
#
loop_
_entity.id
_entity.type
_entity.pdbx_description
1 polymer ?
#
loop_
_entity_poly.entity_id
_entity_poly.type
_entity_poly.pdbx_seq_one_letter_code
_entity_poly.pdbx_strand_id
1 'polypeptide(L)'
;MKQTIKYKLNPKREQEGHLHNICSIATKLYNTDNYQRRKVWEETGKIPSVYTQKKLLKDNVWFKLLPSQTAQEVSFTLQRNYNSWFKLRKKDNTANPPMFRKKEMLSPITFYQQFKIINNQIKLSVSRKYKEEKGIKSLEIGFDLWREDKGIAKMCQIIFNKGEWFAHVVYEIA
;
A
#
# COMPACT_ATOMS: atom_id res chain seq x y z
N MET A 1 -9.94 16.43 -14.61
CA MET A 1 -8.87 15.63 -15.24
C MET A 1 -7.87 15.23 -14.16
N LYS A 2 -7.37 14.02 -14.23
CA LYS A 2 -6.37 13.52 -13.28
C LYS A 2 -5.00 13.46 -13.94
N GLN A 3 -3.97 13.83 -13.19
CA GLN A 3 -2.58 13.76 -13.62
C GLN A 3 -1.75 13.09 -12.52
N THR A 4 -0.85 12.19 -12.92
CA THR A 4 0.09 11.56 -11.98
C THR A 4 1.47 12.18 -12.17
N ILE A 5 2.07 12.62 -11.08
CA ILE A 5 3.42 13.14 -11.06
C ILE A 5 4.29 12.20 -10.21
N LYS A 6 5.43 11.83 -10.77
CA LYS A 6 6.41 10.99 -10.10
C LYS A 6 7.50 11.87 -9.48
N TYR A 7 7.62 11.82 -8.17
CA TYR A 7 8.67 12.51 -7.43
C TYR A 7 9.73 11.52 -6.98
N LYS A 8 10.98 11.86 -7.14
CA LYS A 8 12.09 11.13 -6.54
C LYS A 8 12.27 11.61 -5.11
N LEU A 9 12.14 10.72 -4.14
CA LEU A 9 12.28 11.04 -2.72
C LEU A 9 13.75 11.01 -2.29
N ASN A 10 14.08 11.88 -1.34
CA ASN A 10 15.40 11.96 -0.72
C ASN A 10 15.29 11.66 0.78
N PRO A 11 14.96 10.43 1.17
CA PRO A 11 14.80 10.10 2.58
C PRO A 11 16.15 10.13 3.30
N LYS A 12 16.13 10.63 4.53
CA LYS A 12 17.26 10.48 5.45
C LYS A 12 17.37 9.00 5.84
N ARG A 13 18.55 8.58 6.30
CA ARG A 13 18.79 7.18 6.67
C ARG A 13 17.74 6.60 7.61
N GLU A 14 17.35 7.36 8.64
CA GLU A 14 16.32 6.96 9.60
C GLU A 14 14.95 6.81 8.92
N GLN A 15 14.59 7.76 8.06
CA GLN A 15 13.34 7.74 7.30
C GLN A 15 13.29 6.56 6.34
N GLU A 16 14.39 6.26 5.68
CA GLU A 16 14.52 5.10 4.81
C GLU A 16 14.27 3.79 5.56
N GLY A 17 14.79 3.69 6.78
CA GLY A 17 14.52 2.55 7.66
C GLY A 17 13.03 2.38 7.97
N HIS A 18 12.33 3.49 8.24
CA HIS A 18 10.87 3.45 8.47
C HIS A 18 10.09 3.10 7.20
N LEU A 19 10.45 3.66 6.06
CA LEU A 19 9.82 3.31 4.78
C LEU A 19 9.99 1.81 4.48
N HIS A 20 11.19 1.30 4.69
CA HIS A 20 11.48 -0.12 4.53
C HIS A 20 10.60 -0.98 5.43
N ASN A 21 10.49 -0.61 6.70
CA ASN A 21 9.63 -1.31 7.67
C ASN A 21 8.17 -1.32 7.25
N ILE A 22 7.64 -0.15 6.87
CA ILE A 22 6.23 0.00 6.51
C ILE A 22 5.90 -0.78 5.23
N CYS A 23 6.75 -0.72 4.22
CA CYS A 23 6.56 -1.48 2.99
C CYS A 23 6.68 -3.00 3.22
N SER A 24 7.57 -3.41 4.12
CA SER A 24 7.69 -4.81 4.55
C SER A 24 6.43 -5.29 5.28
N ILE A 25 5.87 -4.46 6.15
CA ILE A 25 4.61 -4.74 6.85
C ILE A 25 3.47 -4.92 5.84
N ALA A 26 3.41 -4.09 4.80
CA ALA A 26 2.42 -4.23 3.74
C ALA A 26 2.53 -5.57 3.01
N THR A 27 3.74 -6.07 2.78
CA THR A 27 3.97 -7.41 2.22
C THR A 27 3.45 -8.51 3.14
N LYS A 28 3.71 -8.41 4.43
CA LYS A 28 3.22 -9.37 5.43
C LYS A 28 1.70 -9.37 5.51
N LEU A 29 1.09 -8.20 5.47
CA LEU A 29 -0.37 -8.09 5.45
C LEU A 29 -0.97 -8.70 4.19
N TYR A 30 -0.39 -8.42 3.02
CA TYR A 30 -0.82 -9.01 1.76
C TYR A 30 -0.80 -10.54 1.82
N ASN A 31 0.28 -11.10 2.32
CA ASN A 31 0.43 -12.56 2.42
C ASN A 31 -0.52 -13.18 3.45
N THR A 32 -0.76 -12.52 4.57
CA THR A 32 -1.73 -12.96 5.58
C THR A 32 -3.15 -12.96 5.00
N ASP A 33 -3.53 -11.90 4.33
CA ASP A 33 -4.83 -11.78 3.66
C ASP A 33 -4.99 -12.86 2.58
N ASN A 34 -3.96 -13.06 1.76
CA ASN A 34 -3.96 -14.08 0.71
C ASN A 34 -4.10 -15.50 1.29
N TYR A 35 -3.40 -15.78 2.36
CA TYR A 35 -3.49 -17.08 3.06
C TYR A 35 -4.92 -17.35 3.52
N GLN A 36 -5.56 -16.37 4.18
CA GLN A 36 -6.93 -16.50 4.67
C GLN A 36 -7.93 -16.71 3.53
N ARG A 37 -7.80 -15.94 2.44
CA ARG A 37 -8.69 -16.08 1.27
C ARG A 37 -8.52 -17.42 0.57
N ARG A 38 -7.30 -17.91 0.40
CA ARG A 38 -7.02 -19.22 -0.18
C ARG A 38 -7.61 -20.34 0.64
N LYS A 39 -7.48 -20.27 1.95
CA LYS A 39 -8.03 -21.27 2.86
C LYS A 39 -9.54 -21.37 2.71
N VAL A 40 -10.24 -20.24 2.68
CA VAL A 40 -11.69 -20.22 2.46
C VAL A 40 -12.05 -20.74 1.07
N TRP A 41 -11.27 -20.37 0.05
CA TRP A 41 -11.47 -20.87 -1.31
C TRP A 41 -11.34 -22.39 -1.39
N GLU A 42 -10.32 -22.97 -0.79
CA GLU A 42 -10.10 -24.42 -0.78
C GLU A 42 -11.24 -25.17 -0.08
N GLU A 43 -11.82 -24.58 0.95
CA GLU A 43 -12.92 -25.18 1.71
C GLU A 43 -14.29 -24.99 1.06
N THR A 44 -14.55 -23.86 0.41
CA THR A 44 -15.91 -23.48 -0.03
C THR A 44 -16.03 -23.21 -1.53
N GLY A 45 -14.93 -23.08 -2.27
CA GLY A 45 -14.94 -22.65 -3.67
C GLY A 45 -15.30 -21.17 -3.86
N LYS A 46 -15.29 -20.38 -2.81
CA LYS A 46 -15.57 -18.93 -2.81
C LYS A 46 -14.56 -18.22 -1.93
N ILE A 47 -14.31 -16.93 -2.21
CA ILE A 47 -13.52 -16.09 -1.32
C ILE A 47 -14.44 -15.22 -0.46
N PRO A 48 -13.97 -14.77 0.72
CA PRO A 48 -14.73 -13.82 1.52
C PRO A 48 -15.00 -12.53 0.76
N SER A 49 -16.13 -11.86 1.04
CA SER A 49 -16.35 -10.51 0.53
C SER A 49 -15.32 -9.55 1.10
N VAL A 50 -15.10 -8.40 0.44
CA VAL A 50 -14.18 -7.36 0.92
C VAL A 50 -14.53 -6.93 2.35
N TYR A 51 -15.80 -6.79 2.66
CA TYR A 51 -16.25 -6.38 3.99
C TYR A 51 -15.97 -7.44 5.06
N THR A 52 -16.22 -8.70 4.77
CA THR A 52 -15.91 -9.81 5.67
C THR A 52 -14.40 -9.90 5.91
N GLN A 53 -13.60 -9.77 4.85
CA GLN A 53 -12.16 -9.82 4.95
C GLN A 53 -11.58 -8.65 5.77
N LYS A 54 -12.13 -7.45 5.61
CA LYS A 54 -11.75 -6.31 6.46
C LYS A 54 -12.01 -6.57 7.94
N LYS A 55 -13.14 -7.16 8.27
CA LYS A 55 -13.47 -7.52 9.65
C LYS A 55 -12.49 -8.55 10.23
N LEU A 56 -12.09 -9.53 9.43
CA LEU A 56 -11.13 -10.55 9.84
C LEU A 56 -9.74 -9.98 10.08
N LEU A 57 -9.35 -8.97 9.30
CA LEU A 57 -8.01 -8.38 9.37
C LEU A 57 -7.88 -7.25 10.39
N LYS A 58 -8.98 -6.63 10.80
CA LYS A 58 -8.97 -5.42 11.63
C LYS A 58 -8.15 -5.57 12.93
N ASP A 59 -8.10 -6.74 13.53
CA ASP A 59 -7.33 -7.02 14.74
C ASP A 59 -5.96 -7.65 14.46
N ASN A 60 -5.62 -7.83 13.20
CA ASN A 60 -4.30 -8.35 12.80
C ASN A 60 -3.20 -7.32 13.10
N VAL A 61 -2.05 -7.79 13.61
CA VAL A 61 -0.94 -6.92 14.01
C VAL A 61 -0.41 -6.09 12.83
N TRP A 62 -0.31 -6.68 11.64
CA TRP A 62 0.20 -5.98 10.46
C TRP A 62 -0.79 -4.90 9.99
N PHE A 63 -2.07 -5.19 10.05
CA PHE A 63 -3.11 -4.21 9.72
C PHE A 63 -3.03 -2.98 10.63
N LYS A 64 -2.88 -3.19 11.93
CA LYS A 64 -2.79 -2.10 12.91
C LYS A 64 -1.52 -1.26 12.78
N LEU A 65 -0.45 -1.82 12.22
CA LEU A 65 0.81 -1.10 12.02
C LEU A 65 0.83 -0.20 10.78
N LEU A 66 -0.22 -0.25 9.96
CA LEU A 66 -0.40 0.62 8.80
C LEU A 66 -1.53 1.61 9.05
N PRO A 67 -1.47 2.83 8.46
CA PRO A 67 -2.66 3.69 8.42
C PRO A 67 -3.83 2.93 7.85
N SER A 68 -5.04 3.12 8.39
CA SER A 68 -6.20 2.30 8.06
C SER A 68 -6.52 2.24 6.57
N GLN A 69 -6.47 3.37 5.87
CA GLN A 69 -6.70 3.41 4.42
C GLN A 69 -5.60 2.68 3.64
N THR A 70 -4.35 2.78 4.09
CA THR A 70 -3.22 2.05 3.49
C THR A 70 -3.40 0.54 3.67
N ALA A 71 -3.78 0.09 4.86
CA ALA A 71 -4.04 -1.31 5.15
C ALA A 71 -5.23 -1.84 4.32
N GLN A 72 -6.31 -1.08 4.23
CA GLN A 72 -7.47 -1.45 3.41
C GLN A 72 -7.11 -1.57 1.94
N GLU A 73 -6.25 -0.70 1.41
CA GLU A 73 -5.82 -0.76 0.00
C GLU A 73 -5.04 -2.03 -0.30
N VAL A 74 -4.29 -2.57 0.64
CA VAL A 74 -3.64 -3.88 0.49
C VAL A 74 -4.70 -4.95 0.19
N SER A 75 -5.78 -4.96 0.96
CA SER A 75 -6.89 -5.91 0.78
C SER A 75 -7.64 -5.70 -0.53
N PHE A 76 -7.88 -4.45 -0.92
CA PHE A 76 -8.50 -4.14 -2.22
C PHE A 76 -7.64 -4.56 -3.39
N THR A 77 -6.32 -4.37 -3.30
CA THR A 77 -5.38 -4.81 -4.34
C THR A 77 -5.47 -6.33 -4.53
N LEU A 78 -5.48 -7.06 -3.44
CA LEU A 78 -5.60 -8.52 -3.49
C LEU A 78 -6.95 -8.95 -4.04
N GLN A 79 -8.04 -8.25 -3.68
CA GLN A 79 -9.37 -8.50 -4.24
C GLN A 79 -9.37 -8.32 -5.77
N ARG A 80 -8.75 -7.27 -6.28
CA ARG A 80 -8.61 -7.06 -7.73
C ARG A 80 -7.81 -8.19 -8.38
N ASN A 81 -6.77 -8.67 -7.73
CA ASN A 81 -5.97 -9.79 -8.24
C ASN A 81 -6.79 -11.09 -8.30
N TYR A 82 -7.62 -11.36 -7.31
CA TYR A 82 -8.54 -12.50 -7.35
C TYR A 82 -9.57 -12.35 -8.46
N ASN A 83 -10.15 -11.17 -8.63
CA ASN A 83 -11.11 -10.90 -9.69
C ASN A 83 -10.48 -11.12 -11.08
N SER A 84 -9.24 -10.70 -11.28
CA SER A 84 -8.50 -10.94 -12.51
C SER A 84 -8.24 -12.43 -12.74
N TRP A 85 -7.90 -13.16 -11.71
CA TRP A 85 -7.72 -14.61 -11.78
C TRP A 85 -9.03 -15.32 -12.15
N PHE A 86 -10.15 -14.93 -11.55
CA PHE A 86 -11.45 -15.52 -11.88
C PHE A 86 -11.82 -15.33 -13.36
N LYS A 87 -11.53 -14.14 -13.92
CA LYS A 87 -11.74 -13.87 -15.34
C LYS A 87 -10.81 -14.70 -16.23
N LEU A 88 -9.54 -14.76 -15.88
CA LEU A 88 -8.54 -15.53 -16.64
C LEU A 88 -8.85 -17.02 -16.59
N ARG A 89 -9.26 -17.53 -15.45
CA ARG A 89 -9.58 -18.94 -15.24
C ARG A 89 -10.72 -19.45 -16.13
N LYS A 90 -11.66 -18.59 -16.50
CA LYS A 90 -12.72 -18.92 -17.44
C LYS A 90 -12.21 -19.26 -18.84
N LYS A 91 -11.08 -18.67 -19.22
CA LYS A 91 -10.44 -18.88 -20.55
C LYS A 91 -9.33 -19.91 -20.48
N ASP A 92 -8.66 -19.99 -19.36
CA ASP A 92 -7.50 -20.87 -19.11
C ASP A 92 -7.64 -21.48 -17.70
N ASN A 93 -8.10 -22.72 -17.64
CA ASN A 93 -8.31 -23.43 -16.37
C ASN A 93 -7.00 -23.81 -15.66
N THR A 94 -5.85 -23.60 -16.30
CA THR A 94 -4.53 -23.82 -15.70
C THR A 94 -3.98 -22.57 -15.03
N ALA A 95 -4.70 -21.43 -15.11
CA ALA A 95 -4.28 -20.20 -14.46
C ALA A 95 -4.14 -20.36 -12.95
N ASN A 96 -3.06 -19.84 -12.40
CA ASN A 96 -2.79 -19.90 -10.97
C ASN A 96 -3.47 -18.75 -10.22
N PRO A 97 -3.95 -19.00 -8.98
CA PRO A 97 -4.45 -17.94 -8.12
C PRO A 97 -3.34 -16.93 -7.78
N PRO A 98 -3.68 -15.76 -7.22
CA PRO A 98 -2.68 -14.78 -6.80
C PRO A 98 -1.61 -15.44 -5.92
N MET A 99 -0.35 -15.24 -6.29
CA MET A 99 0.79 -15.83 -5.58
C MET A 99 1.12 -15.02 -4.33
N PHE A 100 1.78 -15.68 -3.38
CA PHE A 100 2.37 -14.98 -2.25
C PHE A 100 3.55 -14.13 -2.73
N ARG A 101 3.71 -12.95 -2.12
CA ARG A 101 4.85 -12.09 -2.37
C ARG A 101 6.06 -12.61 -1.60
N LYS A 102 7.24 -12.45 -2.17
CA LYS A 102 8.49 -12.81 -1.49
C LYS A 102 8.63 -12.02 -0.19
N LYS A 103 9.17 -12.66 0.84
CA LYS A 103 9.36 -12.04 2.17
C LYS A 103 10.15 -10.74 2.11
N GLU A 104 11.13 -10.65 1.21
CA GLU A 104 12.02 -9.50 1.05
C GLU A 104 11.42 -8.38 0.21
N MET A 105 10.27 -8.62 -0.41
CA MET A 105 9.62 -7.61 -1.25
C MET A 105 9.17 -6.42 -0.41
N LEU A 106 9.46 -5.22 -0.91
CA LEU A 106 8.92 -3.99 -0.37
C LEU A 106 7.69 -3.59 -1.19
N SER A 107 6.52 -3.87 -0.65
CA SER A 107 5.27 -3.58 -1.33
C SER A 107 5.01 -2.08 -1.40
N PRO A 108 4.43 -1.58 -2.51
CA PRO A 108 3.97 -0.20 -2.54
C PRO A 108 2.95 0.07 -1.44
N ILE A 109 2.99 1.29 -0.88
CA ILE A 109 2.03 1.74 0.12
C ILE A 109 1.27 2.94 -0.41
N THR A 110 -0.05 2.93 -0.25
CA THR A 110 -0.94 3.93 -0.82
C THR A 110 -1.61 4.75 0.27
N PHE A 111 -1.63 6.07 0.08
CA PHE A 111 -2.25 7.04 0.97
C PHE A 111 -3.31 7.82 0.20
N TYR A 112 -4.47 8.02 0.79
CA TYR A 112 -5.55 8.83 0.18
C TYR A 112 -5.74 10.17 0.87
N GLN A 113 -5.93 10.18 2.19
CA GLN A 113 -6.14 11.40 2.98
C GLN A 113 -5.04 11.61 4.02
N GLN A 114 -4.20 10.62 4.22
CA GLN A 114 -3.22 10.58 5.31
C GLN A 114 -1.84 11.01 4.84
N PHE A 115 -1.79 11.96 3.90
CA PHE A 115 -0.56 12.58 3.46
C PHE A 115 -0.77 14.04 3.12
N LYS A 116 0.31 14.82 3.13
CA LYS A 116 0.32 16.22 2.72
C LYS A 116 1.61 16.53 1.96
N ILE A 117 1.51 17.44 0.99
CA ILE A 117 2.67 17.95 0.26
C ILE A 117 2.82 19.42 0.63
N ILE A 118 3.95 19.78 1.25
CA ILE A 118 4.24 21.13 1.73
C ILE A 118 5.73 21.40 1.52
N ASN A 119 6.07 22.50 0.82
CA ASN A 119 7.44 22.98 0.70
C ASN A 119 8.46 21.91 0.25
N ASN A 120 8.19 21.22 -0.84
CA ASN A 120 9.04 20.15 -1.37
C ASN A 120 9.24 18.98 -0.42
N GLN A 121 8.29 18.75 0.46
CA GLN A 121 8.26 17.60 1.35
C GLN A 121 6.92 16.88 1.27
N ILE A 122 6.97 15.56 1.40
CA ILE A 122 5.78 14.74 1.61
C ILE A 122 5.74 14.36 3.07
N LYS A 123 4.64 14.71 3.74
CA LYS A 123 4.35 14.27 5.09
C LYS A 123 3.41 13.08 5.03
N LEU A 124 3.87 11.94 5.52
CA LEU A 124 3.11 10.70 5.60
C LEU A 124 2.71 10.43 7.03
N SER A 125 1.42 10.15 7.25
CA SER A 125 0.94 9.72 8.55
C SER A 125 1.36 8.27 8.80
N VAL A 126 1.61 7.94 10.07
CA VAL A 126 1.82 6.57 10.52
C VAL A 126 0.70 6.16 11.45
N SER A 127 0.45 4.86 11.61
CA SER A 127 -0.62 4.38 12.48
C SER A 127 -0.29 4.68 13.95
N ARG A 128 -1.33 4.72 14.79
CA ARG A 128 -1.17 4.89 16.22
C ARG A 128 -0.22 3.84 16.82
N LYS A 129 -0.41 2.58 16.46
CA LYS A 129 0.42 1.49 16.96
C LYS A 129 1.88 1.63 16.53
N TYR A 130 2.11 2.05 15.28
CA TYR A 130 3.46 2.30 14.80
C TYR A 130 4.14 3.45 15.57
N LYS A 131 3.39 4.53 15.85
CA LYS A 131 3.87 5.65 16.69
C LYS A 131 4.29 5.16 18.07
N GLU A 132 3.46 4.34 18.69
CA GLU A 132 3.74 3.80 20.03
C GLU A 132 4.98 2.89 20.02
N GLU A 133 5.14 2.04 19.03
CA GLU A 133 6.26 1.10 18.95
C GLU A 133 7.58 1.73 18.52
N LYS A 134 7.51 2.70 17.59
CA LYS A 134 8.71 3.27 16.95
C LYS A 134 9.07 4.68 17.42
N GLY A 135 8.19 5.33 18.19
CA GLY A 135 8.46 6.64 18.76
C GLY A 135 8.49 7.80 17.76
N ILE A 136 7.91 7.63 16.57
CA ILE A 136 7.81 8.71 15.57
C ILE A 136 6.37 9.18 15.43
N LYS A 137 6.17 10.44 15.03
CA LYS A 137 4.83 11.02 14.83
C LYS A 137 4.38 10.94 13.37
N SER A 138 5.30 11.11 12.46
CA SER A 138 5.05 11.11 11.01
C SER A 138 6.37 11.00 10.27
N LEU A 139 6.31 10.83 8.95
CA LEU A 139 7.48 10.89 8.07
C LEU A 139 7.37 12.10 7.17
N GLU A 140 8.36 13.01 7.24
CA GLU A 140 8.46 14.17 6.39
C GLU A 140 9.67 14.01 5.48
N ILE A 141 9.43 13.64 4.22
CA ILE A 141 10.49 13.24 3.29
C ILE A 141 10.60 14.28 2.19
N GLY A 142 11.82 14.81 2.01
CA GLY A 142 12.12 15.78 0.96
C GLY A 142 12.14 15.15 -0.43
N PHE A 143 11.86 15.96 -1.43
CA PHE A 143 11.97 15.60 -2.84
C PHE A 143 12.37 16.83 -3.67
N ASP A 144 12.94 16.58 -4.85
CA ASP A 144 13.23 17.66 -5.80
C ASP A 144 11.99 17.98 -6.60
N LEU A 145 11.64 19.27 -6.66
CA LEU A 145 10.45 19.73 -7.38
C LEU A 145 10.76 19.84 -8.88
N TRP A 146 10.18 18.96 -9.67
CA TRP A 146 10.33 18.98 -11.14
C TRP A 146 9.26 19.83 -11.82
N ARG A 147 8.12 19.99 -11.19
CA ARG A 147 6.95 20.69 -11.72
C ARG A 147 6.19 21.37 -10.61
N GLU A 148 5.60 22.50 -10.91
CA GLU A 148 4.56 23.06 -10.05
C GLU A 148 3.33 22.15 -10.15
N ASP A 149 2.85 21.70 -9.02
CA ASP A 149 1.57 21.00 -8.97
C ASP A 149 0.47 22.01 -9.26
N LYS A 150 -0.42 21.66 -10.16
CA LYS A 150 -1.55 22.52 -10.57
C LYS A 150 -2.88 21.88 -10.19
N GLY A 151 -2.97 21.35 -9.00
CA GLY A 151 -4.20 20.67 -8.61
C GLY A 151 -4.21 20.23 -7.17
N ILE A 152 -5.26 19.51 -6.83
CA ILE A 152 -5.43 18.93 -5.49
C ILE A 152 -4.90 17.51 -5.48
N ALA A 153 -3.95 17.24 -4.60
CA ALA A 153 -3.42 15.88 -4.43
C ALA A 153 -4.49 14.97 -3.82
N LYS A 154 -4.82 13.90 -4.52
CA LYS A 154 -5.89 12.95 -4.12
C LYS A 154 -5.36 11.61 -3.64
N MET A 155 -4.21 11.19 -4.14
CA MET A 155 -3.62 9.90 -3.80
C MET A 155 -2.12 9.99 -3.91
N CYS A 156 -1.43 9.31 -3.01
CA CYS A 156 0.02 9.15 -3.06
C CYS A 156 0.38 7.68 -2.89
N GLN A 157 1.21 7.16 -3.78
CA GLN A 157 1.76 5.82 -3.65
C GLN A 157 3.27 5.90 -3.51
N ILE A 158 3.80 5.33 -2.44
CA ILE A 158 5.24 5.27 -2.19
C ILE A 158 5.76 3.94 -2.74
N ILE A 159 6.79 4.02 -3.58
CA ILE A 159 7.35 2.89 -4.31
C ILE A 159 8.85 2.86 -4.15
N PHE A 160 9.38 1.69 -3.80
CA PHE A 160 10.81 1.39 -3.86
C PHE A 160 11.12 0.69 -5.18
N ASN A 161 12.06 1.24 -5.94
CA ASN A 161 12.46 0.65 -7.22
C ASN A 161 13.96 0.86 -7.46
N LYS A 162 14.68 -0.23 -7.69
CA LYS A 162 16.11 -0.22 -8.01
C LYS A 162 16.96 0.61 -7.03
N GLY A 163 16.72 0.43 -5.73
CA GLY A 163 17.46 1.12 -4.68
C GLY A 163 17.02 2.55 -4.40
N GLU A 164 16.00 3.04 -5.08
CA GLU A 164 15.51 4.41 -4.94
C GLU A 164 14.04 4.44 -4.51
N TRP A 165 13.66 5.53 -3.85
CA TRP A 165 12.31 5.75 -3.36
C TRP A 165 11.60 6.81 -4.19
N PHE A 166 10.36 6.53 -4.56
CA PHE A 166 9.52 7.42 -5.36
C PHE A 166 8.15 7.60 -4.72
N ALA A 167 7.56 8.76 -4.96
CA ALA A 167 6.16 9.03 -4.67
C ALA A 167 5.43 9.31 -5.98
N HIS A 168 4.44 8.50 -6.30
CA HIS A 168 3.53 8.76 -7.40
C HIS A 168 2.29 9.45 -6.83
N VAL A 169 2.11 10.71 -7.15
CA VAL A 169 1.01 11.52 -6.63
C VAL A 169 0.01 11.79 -7.74
N VAL A 170 -1.24 11.44 -7.48
CA VAL A 170 -2.35 11.71 -8.41
C VAL A 170 -3.00 13.03 -8.00
N TYR A 171 -2.99 13.97 -8.91
CA TYR A 171 -3.62 15.27 -8.76
C TYR A 171 -4.93 15.34 -9.55
N GLU A 172 -5.91 16.00 -8.99
CA GLU A 172 -7.12 16.38 -9.71
C GLU A 172 -7.00 17.85 -10.12
N ILE A 173 -7.08 18.08 -11.41
CA ILE A 173 -6.92 19.39 -12.03
C ILE A 173 -8.30 19.90 -12.42
N ALA A 174 -8.58 21.12 -12.02
CA ALA A 174 -9.85 21.79 -12.35
C ALA A 174 -9.99 22.06 -13.86
#